data_8958ef381ee4bcef2d712fffa78732a9
#
_entry.id   8958ef381ee4bcef2d712fffa78732a9
#
_cell.length_a   1.000
_cell.length_b   1.000
_cell.length_c   1.000
_cell.angle_alpha   90.00
_cell.angle_beta   90.00
_cell.angle_gamma   90.00
#
_symmetry.space_group_name_H-M   'P 1'
#
loop_
_entity.id
_entity.type
_entity.pdbx_description
1 polymer ?
#
loop_
_entity_poly.entity_id
_entity_poly.type
_entity_poly.pdbx_seq_one_letter_code
_entity_poly.pdbx_strand_id
1 'polypeptide(L)'
;VFVQDGKGKGDAVRKGFANARGDILMILDADLTVPPEDLPKFYEAIVSGKGEFINGTRMVYPMQNQAMRFLNFLANRFFSLLFSWILNQRFTDTLCGTKALTKKNYLRIEANRSFFRDFDPFGDFDLIFGAAKLNLRIVEIPIPYAAREYGETQISRFRHGWLLLKMVIFAYRKMKIISCN
;
A
#
# COMPACT_ATOMS: atom_id res chain seq x y z
N VAL A 1 14.31 -13.95 11.58
CA VAL A 1 13.04 -13.38 12.07
C VAL A 1 13.34 -12.17 12.92
N PHE A 2 12.64 -11.06 12.69
CA PHE A 2 12.76 -9.83 13.48
C PHE A 2 11.44 -9.54 14.17
N VAL A 3 11.51 -9.07 15.40
CA VAL A 3 10.34 -8.59 16.15
C VAL A 3 10.31 -7.07 16.03
N GLN A 4 9.15 -6.50 15.74
CA GLN A 4 8.97 -5.04 15.67
C GLN A 4 9.22 -4.39 17.05
N ASP A 5 9.67 -3.14 17.05
CA ASP A 5 9.95 -2.40 18.29
C ASP A 5 8.71 -1.64 18.80
N GLY A 6 7.85 -1.22 17.88
CA GLY A 6 6.64 -0.46 18.17
C GLY A 6 5.35 -1.28 17.97
N LYS A 7 4.33 -0.67 17.40
CA LYS A 7 3.02 -1.30 17.18
C LYS A 7 2.55 -1.10 15.73
N GLY A 8 1.81 -2.11 15.24
CA GLY A 8 1.13 -2.05 13.94
C GLY A 8 2.00 -2.44 12.75
N LYS A 9 1.34 -2.63 11.60
CA LYS A 9 1.95 -3.11 10.36
C LYS A 9 3.10 -2.23 9.88
N GLY A 10 2.96 -0.91 9.97
CA GLY A 10 3.97 0.03 9.48
C GLY A 10 5.31 -0.11 10.21
N ASP A 11 5.28 -0.36 11.52
CA ASP A 11 6.50 -0.57 12.29
C ASP A 11 7.18 -1.89 11.89
N ALA A 12 6.41 -2.95 11.70
CA ALA A 12 6.92 -4.24 11.23
C ALA A 12 7.55 -4.13 9.84
N VAL A 13 6.91 -3.43 8.90
CA VAL A 13 7.44 -3.19 7.55
C VAL A 13 8.75 -2.42 7.61
N ARG A 14 8.82 -1.35 8.38
CA ARG A 14 10.04 -0.55 8.56
C ARG A 14 11.19 -1.37 9.12
N LYS A 15 10.92 -2.13 10.19
CA LYS A 15 11.91 -3.02 10.79
C LYS A 15 12.42 -4.05 9.79
N GLY A 16 11.51 -4.67 9.03
CA GLY A 16 11.85 -5.62 7.97
C GLY A 16 12.71 -4.99 6.88
N PHE A 17 12.33 -3.83 6.39
CA PHE A 17 13.05 -3.13 5.31
C PHE A 17 14.42 -2.61 5.75
N ALA A 18 14.54 -2.10 6.99
CA ALA A 18 15.83 -1.68 7.54
C ALA A 18 16.84 -2.83 7.64
N ASN A 19 16.38 -4.06 7.90
CA ASN A 19 17.22 -5.24 8.01
C ASN A 19 17.34 -6.05 6.70
N ALA A 20 16.60 -5.69 5.67
CA ALA A 20 16.66 -6.37 4.37
C ALA A 20 18.00 -6.12 3.68
N ARG A 21 18.58 -7.16 3.08
CA ARG A 21 19.86 -7.11 2.36
C ARG A 21 19.71 -6.99 0.84
N GLY A 22 18.52 -7.35 0.31
CA GLY A 22 18.24 -7.32 -1.11
C GLY A 22 18.01 -5.90 -1.65
N ASP A 23 18.19 -5.74 -2.95
CA ASP A 23 17.98 -4.47 -3.66
C ASP A 23 16.50 -4.18 -3.95
N ILE A 24 15.67 -5.21 -3.96
CA ILE A 24 14.22 -5.10 -4.14
C ILE A 24 13.54 -5.53 -2.83
N LEU A 25 12.71 -4.65 -2.30
CA LEU A 25 11.94 -4.85 -1.09
C LEU A 25 10.49 -5.15 -1.45
N MET A 26 9.92 -6.16 -0.81
CA MET A 26 8.53 -6.58 -1.04
C MET A 26 7.78 -6.76 0.27
N ILE A 27 6.49 -6.48 0.26
CA ILE A 27 5.55 -6.75 1.35
C ILE A 27 4.61 -7.85 0.90
N LEU A 28 4.51 -8.90 1.70
CA LEU A 28 3.49 -9.93 1.60
C LEU A 28 2.85 -10.11 2.97
N ASP A 29 1.53 -10.00 3.03
CA ASP A 29 0.78 -10.20 4.27
C ASP A 29 0.77 -11.70 4.64
N ALA A 30 0.99 -12.01 5.91
CA ALA A 30 1.14 -13.38 6.41
C ALA A 30 -0.17 -14.21 6.41
N ASP A 31 -1.30 -13.59 6.07
CA ASP A 31 -2.60 -14.26 5.96
C ASP A 31 -2.80 -15.01 4.63
N LEU A 32 -1.78 -14.95 3.75
CA LEU A 32 -1.73 -15.63 2.45
C LEU A 32 -2.95 -15.37 1.55
N THR A 33 -3.65 -14.24 1.76
CA THR A 33 -4.73 -13.82 0.85
C THR A 33 -4.22 -13.49 -0.55
N VAL A 34 -2.93 -13.22 -0.66
CA VAL A 34 -2.19 -13.10 -1.92
C VAL A 34 -1.19 -14.26 -2.01
N PRO A 35 -1.28 -15.10 -3.04
CA PRO A 35 -0.36 -16.23 -3.21
C PRO A 35 1.10 -15.74 -3.36
N PRO A 36 2.07 -16.36 -2.64
CA PRO A 36 3.49 -16.04 -2.81
C PRO A 36 4.00 -16.22 -4.24
N GLU A 37 3.36 -17.10 -5.01
CA GLU A 37 3.64 -17.39 -6.41
C GLU A 37 3.42 -16.19 -7.34
N ASP A 38 2.70 -15.18 -6.88
CA ASP A 38 2.49 -13.94 -7.61
C ASP A 38 3.63 -12.92 -7.41
N LEU A 39 4.50 -13.08 -6.41
CA LEU A 39 5.62 -12.17 -6.14
C LEU A 39 6.61 -12.02 -7.31
N PRO A 40 6.92 -13.06 -8.11
CA PRO A 40 7.78 -12.89 -9.30
C PRO A 40 7.27 -11.82 -10.27
N LYS A 41 5.96 -11.62 -10.42
CA LYS A 41 5.38 -10.56 -11.26
C LYS A 41 5.78 -9.16 -10.80
N PHE A 42 5.85 -8.96 -9.48
CA PHE A 42 6.29 -7.70 -8.87
C PHE A 42 7.78 -7.47 -9.08
N TYR A 43 8.57 -8.52 -8.91
CA TYR A 43 10.01 -8.50 -9.17
C TYR A 43 10.30 -8.10 -10.61
N GLU A 44 9.70 -8.80 -11.57
CA GLU A 44 9.87 -8.54 -13.00
C GLU A 44 9.45 -7.13 -13.40
N ALA A 45 8.36 -6.61 -12.81
CA ALA A 45 7.91 -5.25 -13.08
C ALA A 45 8.91 -4.18 -12.62
N ILE A 46 9.65 -4.42 -11.52
CA ILE A 46 10.74 -3.55 -11.06
C ILE A 46 11.96 -3.70 -11.97
N VAL A 47 12.43 -4.93 -12.22
CA VAL A 47 13.66 -5.18 -12.95
C VAL A 47 13.56 -4.76 -14.42
N SER A 48 12.40 -4.99 -15.05
CA SER A 48 12.14 -4.53 -16.43
C SER A 48 11.96 -3.01 -16.55
N GLY A 49 11.96 -2.29 -15.42
CA GLY A 49 11.73 -0.85 -15.40
C GLY A 49 10.29 -0.45 -15.75
N LYS A 50 9.32 -1.35 -15.66
CA LYS A 50 7.89 -1.08 -15.89
C LYS A 50 7.33 -0.08 -14.88
N GLY A 51 7.77 -0.17 -13.61
CA GLY A 51 7.43 0.74 -12.54
C GLY A 51 8.57 0.89 -11.54
N GLU A 52 8.52 1.96 -10.74
CA GLU A 52 9.48 2.23 -9.65
C GLU A 52 8.90 1.92 -8.27
N PHE A 53 7.57 1.87 -8.22
CA PHE A 53 6.76 1.41 -7.10
C PHE A 53 5.63 0.55 -7.65
N ILE A 54 5.55 -0.70 -7.21
CA ILE A 54 4.55 -1.65 -7.67
C ILE A 54 3.54 -1.87 -6.54
N ASN A 55 2.27 -1.68 -6.84
CA ASN A 55 1.14 -1.92 -5.94
C ASN A 55 0.31 -3.09 -6.44
N GLY A 56 -0.11 -3.98 -5.56
CA GLY A 56 -1.08 -5.02 -5.92
C GLY A 56 -2.48 -4.43 -6.09
N THR A 57 -3.27 -4.99 -7.00
CA THR A 57 -4.70 -4.68 -7.09
C THR A 57 -5.55 -5.94 -7.18
N ARG A 58 -6.57 -6.02 -6.32
CA ARG A 58 -7.53 -7.12 -6.22
C ARG A 58 -8.78 -6.89 -7.07
N MET A 59 -8.87 -5.72 -7.74
CA MET A 59 -10.09 -5.26 -8.41
C MET A 59 -10.25 -5.79 -9.83
N VAL A 60 -9.32 -6.59 -10.34
CA VAL A 60 -9.30 -7.06 -11.74
C VAL A 60 -9.86 -8.46 -11.87
N TYR A 61 -9.56 -9.34 -10.93
CA TYR A 61 -10.05 -10.73 -10.97
C TYR A 61 -11.39 -10.87 -10.25
N PRO A 62 -12.24 -11.82 -10.68
CA PRO A 62 -13.44 -12.18 -9.93
C PRO A 62 -13.03 -12.58 -8.51
N MET A 63 -13.61 -11.92 -7.52
CA MET A 63 -13.35 -12.24 -6.12
C MET A 63 -14.09 -13.50 -5.72
N GLN A 64 -13.45 -14.36 -4.93
CA GLN A 64 -14.13 -15.49 -4.30
C GLN A 64 -15.27 -14.98 -3.42
N ASN A 65 -16.40 -15.70 -3.42
CA ASN A 65 -17.72 -15.29 -2.92
C ASN A 65 -17.79 -14.65 -1.50
N GLN A 66 -16.72 -14.70 -0.72
CA GLN A 66 -16.66 -14.10 0.62
C GLN A 66 -15.44 -13.19 0.83
N ALA A 67 -14.54 -13.06 -0.14
CA ALA A 67 -13.29 -12.32 0.04
C ALA A 67 -13.51 -10.81 0.22
N MET A 68 -14.54 -10.26 -0.43
CA MET A 68 -14.90 -8.85 -0.25
C MET A 68 -16.42 -8.65 -0.38
N ARG A 69 -17.03 -8.02 0.63
CA ARG A 69 -18.45 -7.67 0.57
C ARG A 69 -18.66 -6.47 -0.36
N PHE A 70 -19.78 -6.42 -1.05
CA PHE A 70 -20.13 -5.38 -2.03
C PHE A 70 -19.90 -3.95 -1.52
N LEU A 71 -20.27 -3.66 -0.27
CA LEU A 71 -20.03 -2.34 0.32
C LEU A 71 -18.54 -2.00 0.49
N ASN A 72 -17.71 -2.99 0.81
CA ASN A 72 -16.26 -2.78 0.90
C ASN A 72 -15.66 -2.52 -0.49
N PHE A 73 -16.16 -3.21 -1.53
CA PHE A 73 -15.77 -2.96 -2.91
C PHE A 73 -16.11 -1.52 -3.33
N LEU A 74 -17.35 -1.08 -3.08
CA LEU A 74 -17.80 0.28 -3.42
C LEU A 74 -16.99 1.33 -2.66
N ALA A 75 -16.76 1.13 -1.35
CA ALA A 75 -15.95 2.01 -0.53
C ALA A 75 -14.50 2.08 -1.04
N ASN A 76 -13.87 0.93 -1.34
CA ASN A 76 -12.52 0.91 -1.90
C ASN A 76 -12.45 1.66 -3.23
N ARG A 77 -13.43 1.47 -4.11
CA ARG A 77 -13.51 2.18 -5.40
C ARG A 77 -13.62 3.70 -5.20
N PHE A 78 -14.45 4.14 -4.27
CA PHE A 78 -14.61 5.55 -3.93
C PHE A 78 -13.29 6.15 -3.41
N PHE A 79 -12.66 5.52 -2.42
CA PHE A 79 -11.40 6.00 -1.86
C PHE A 79 -10.25 5.96 -2.88
N SER A 80 -10.20 4.93 -3.74
CA SER A 80 -9.20 4.85 -4.80
C SER A 80 -9.30 6.01 -5.79
N LEU A 81 -10.51 6.44 -6.14
CA LEU A 81 -10.72 7.62 -6.98
C LEU A 81 -10.24 8.91 -6.31
N LEU A 82 -10.56 9.09 -5.01
CA LEU A 82 -10.10 10.25 -4.26
C LEU A 82 -8.57 10.29 -4.16
N PHE A 83 -7.94 9.16 -3.81
CA PHE A 83 -6.48 9.08 -3.75
C PHE A 83 -5.84 9.27 -5.13
N SER A 84 -6.43 8.73 -6.21
CA SER A 84 -5.92 8.94 -7.57
C SER A 84 -5.88 10.42 -7.92
N TRP A 85 -6.94 11.15 -7.58
CA TRP A 85 -7.00 12.58 -7.80
C TRP A 85 -6.01 13.37 -6.93
N ILE A 86 -5.88 13.03 -5.64
CA ILE A 86 -4.97 13.71 -4.72
C ILE A 86 -3.51 13.49 -5.12
N LEU A 87 -3.15 12.26 -5.48
CA LEU A 87 -1.77 11.85 -5.75
C LEU A 87 -1.37 12.05 -7.22
N ASN A 88 -2.28 12.50 -8.09
CA ASN A 88 -2.09 12.64 -9.54
C ASN A 88 -1.58 11.34 -10.20
N GLN A 89 -1.95 10.18 -9.66
CA GLN A 89 -1.61 8.86 -10.18
C GLN A 89 -2.81 7.92 -10.05
N ARG A 90 -2.98 7.04 -11.03
CA ARG A 90 -4.12 6.13 -11.04
C ARG A 90 -3.94 5.01 -10.03
N PHE A 91 -4.89 4.87 -9.13
CA PHE A 91 -5.03 3.75 -8.22
C PHE A 91 -6.39 3.08 -8.39
N THR A 92 -6.42 1.75 -8.39
CA THR A 92 -7.66 0.97 -8.35
C THR A 92 -7.86 0.31 -6.99
N ASP A 93 -6.77 0.03 -6.26
CA ASP A 93 -6.80 -0.56 -4.92
C ASP A 93 -5.71 0.03 -4.02
N THR A 94 -6.08 0.93 -3.13
CA THR A 94 -5.16 1.54 -2.17
C THR A 94 -4.98 0.71 -0.89
N LEU A 95 -5.82 -0.30 -0.69
CA LEU A 95 -5.84 -1.12 0.53
C LEU A 95 -5.16 -2.49 0.35
N CYS A 96 -4.59 -2.76 -0.82
CA CYS A 96 -3.79 -3.97 -1.01
C CYS A 96 -2.46 -3.83 -0.27
N GLY A 97 -2.14 -4.82 0.58
CA GLY A 97 -0.90 -4.82 1.35
C GLY A 97 0.34 -5.18 0.54
N THR A 98 0.19 -5.91 -0.56
CA THR A 98 1.31 -6.37 -1.38
C THR A 98 1.89 -5.23 -2.21
N LYS A 99 3.15 -4.93 -1.97
CA LYS A 99 3.89 -3.84 -2.62
C LYS A 99 5.32 -4.25 -2.89
N ALA A 100 5.93 -3.66 -3.94
CA ALA A 100 7.36 -3.81 -4.22
C ALA A 100 7.98 -2.49 -4.68
N LEU A 101 9.23 -2.26 -4.27
CA LEU A 101 10.03 -1.12 -4.68
C LEU A 101 11.52 -1.44 -4.51
N THR A 102 12.39 -0.65 -5.14
CA THR A 102 13.81 -0.79 -4.90
C THR A 102 14.20 -0.24 -3.52
N LYS A 103 15.23 -0.82 -2.89
CA LYS A 103 15.79 -0.31 -1.64
C LYS A 103 16.23 1.15 -1.77
N LYS A 104 16.77 1.53 -2.91
CA LYS A 104 17.13 2.92 -3.23
C LYS A 104 15.93 3.86 -3.12
N ASN A 105 14.79 3.50 -3.71
CA ASN A 105 13.57 4.31 -3.64
C ASN A 105 12.97 4.32 -2.24
N TYR A 106 13.03 3.20 -1.52
CA TYR A 106 12.64 3.15 -0.11
C TYR A 106 13.42 4.15 0.75
N LEU A 107 14.75 4.18 0.64
CA LEU A 107 15.58 5.13 1.39
C LEU A 107 15.26 6.59 1.06
N ARG A 108 14.91 6.90 -0.19
CA ARG A 108 14.44 8.24 -0.58
C ARG A 108 13.09 8.59 0.06
N ILE A 109 12.16 7.63 0.14
CA ILE A 109 10.87 7.79 0.82
C ILE A 109 11.11 8.01 2.30
N GLU A 110 11.94 7.19 2.93
CA GLU A 110 12.27 7.27 4.35
C GLU A 110 12.89 8.62 4.73
N ALA A 111 13.83 9.13 3.95
CA ALA A 111 14.45 10.45 4.14
C ALA A 111 13.42 11.61 4.09
N ASN A 112 12.32 11.44 3.37
CA ASN A 112 11.24 12.43 3.26
C ASN A 112 10.07 12.18 4.20
N ARG A 113 10.16 11.20 5.08
CA ARG A 113 9.07 10.74 5.94
C ARG A 113 8.56 11.80 6.90
N SER A 114 9.43 12.67 7.43
CA SER A 114 9.05 13.77 8.29
C SER A 114 7.97 14.69 7.72
N PHE A 115 7.86 14.74 6.39
CA PHE A 115 6.81 15.48 5.70
C PHE A 115 5.41 14.93 5.99
N PHE A 116 5.26 13.61 6.08
CA PHE A 116 3.97 12.96 6.34
C PHE A 116 3.72 12.72 7.83
N ARG A 117 4.75 12.82 8.67
CA ARG A 117 4.72 12.50 10.11
C ARG A 117 4.31 11.04 10.35
N ASP A 118 3.84 10.74 11.56
CA ASP A 118 3.52 9.36 11.98
C ASP A 118 2.04 8.98 11.77
N PHE A 119 1.31 9.72 10.91
CA PHE A 119 -0.08 9.44 10.66
C PHE A 119 -0.26 8.40 9.55
N ASP A 120 -0.03 7.14 9.87
CA ASP A 120 -0.34 6.00 9.00
C ASP A 120 -1.03 4.88 9.79
N PRO A 121 -2.37 4.95 9.92
CA PRO A 121 -3.12 3.95 10.69
C PRO A 121 -3.18 2.57 10.02
N PHE A 122 -2.81 2.45 8.74
CA PHE A 122 -2.81 1.21 7.98
C PHE A 122 -1.41 0.61 7.82
N GLY A 123 -0.38 1.43 8.03
CA GLY A 123 1.01 0.98 8.10
C GLY A 123 1.74 0.89 6.76
N ASP A 124 1.13 1.31 5.66
CA ASP A 124 1.73 1.26 4.32
C ASP A 124 1.34 2.43 3.40
N PHE A 125 0.53 3.37 3.89
CA PHE A 125 0.19 4.59 3.15
C PHE A 125 1.35 5.58 3.06
N ASP A 126 2.27 5.59 4.02
CA ASP A 126 3.48 6.38 3.95
C ASP A 126 4.32 6.03 2.71
N LEU A 127 4.33 4.76 2.31
CA LEU A 127 5.00 4.30 1.09
C LEU A 127 4.31 4.84 -0.17
N ILE A 128 2.97 4.77 -0.23
CA ILE A 128 2.19 5.29 -1.37
C ILE A 128 2.37 6.80 -1.50
N PHE A 129 2.23 7.53 -0.39
CA PHE A 129 2.38 8.98 -0.39
C PHE A 129 3.81 9.43 -0.69
N GLY A 130 4.79 8.73 -0.12
CA GLY A 130 6.20 8.97 -0.39
C GLY A 130 6.56 8.72 -1.85
N ALA A 131 6.07 7.62 -2.44
CA ALA A 131 6.26 7.31 -3.85
C ALA A 131 5.64 8.39 -4.75
N ALA A 132 4.40 8.80 -4.47
CA ALA A 132 3.73 9.85 -5.22
C ALA A 132 4.44 11.22 -5.09
N LYS A 133 4.88 11.60 -3.88
CA LYS A 133 5.62 12.85 -3.65
C LYS A 133 6.95 12.88 -4.40
N LEU A 134 7.63 11.76 -4.52
CA LEU A 134 8.88 11.62 -5.28
C LEU A 134 8.65 11.46 -6.78
N ASN A 135 7.40 11.53 -7.24
CA ASN A 135 6.99 11.28 -8.62
C ASN A 135 7.50 9.93 -9.17
N LEU A 136 7.59 8.91 -8.29
CA LEU A 136 7.91 7.57 -8.75
C LEU A 136 6.78 7.04 -9.62
N ARG A 137 7.13 6.34 -10.70
CA ARG A 137 6.14 5.69 -11.55
C ARG A 137 5.50 4.51 -10.80
N ILE A 138 4.24 4.70 -10.39
CA ILE A 138 3.46 3.69 -9.69
C ILE A 138 2.72 2.84 -10.73
N VAL A 139 2.86 1.53 -10.62
CA VAL A 139 2.18 0.56 -11.49
C VAL A 139 1.43 -0.44 -10.63
N GLU A 140 0.22 -0.77 -11.02
CA GLU A 140 -0.58 -1.80 -10.35
C GLU A 140 -0.48 -3.15 -11.07
N ILE A 141 -0.25 -4.21 -10.29
CA ILE A 141 -0.22 -5.60 -10.76
C ILE A 141 -1.50 -6.29 -10.28
N PRO A 142 -2.33 -6.81 -11.21
CA PRO A 142 -3.48 -7.62 -10.83
C PRO A 142 -3.06 -8.89 -10.11
N ILE A 143 -3.68 -9.14 -8.96
CA ILE A 143 -3.47 -10.34 -8.15
C ILE A 143 -4.81 -11.00 -7.83
N PRO A 144 -4.89 -12.33 -7.84
CA PRO A 144 -6.03 -13.03 -7.29
C PRO A 144 -6.08 -12.77 -5.79
N TYR A 145 -7.29 -12.70 -5.24
CA TYR A 145 -7.49 -12.50 -3.81
C TYR A 145 -8.33 -13.65 -3.27
N ALA A 146 -7.66 -14.52 -2.56
CA ALA A 146 -8.28 -15.67 -1.92
C ALA A 146 -8.99 -15.29 -0.62
N ALA A 147 -9.88 -16.16 -0.16
CA ALA A 147 -10.40 -16.08 1.19
C ALA A 147 -9.24 -16.31 2.17
N ARG A 148 -9.25 -15.58 3.30
CA ARG A 148 -8.22 -15.70 4.33
C ARG A 148 -8.22 -17.10 4.91
N GLU A 149 -7.05 -17.74 4.96
CA GLU A 149 -6.88 -19.05 5.56
C GLU A 149 -6.61 -18.98 7.06
N TYR A 150 -5.97 -17.89 7.51
CA TYR A 150 -5.54 -17.71 8.90
C TYR A 150 -5.98 -16.37 9.47
N GLY A 151 -6.36 -16.37 10.75
CA GLY A 151 -6.71 -15.17 11.50
C GLY A 151 -8.10 -14.61 11.17
N GLU A 152 -8.57 -13.71 12.03
CA GLU A 152 -9.84 -13.01 11.85
C GLU A 152 -9.64 -11.62 11.24
N THR A 153 -10.66 -11.13 10.54
CA THR A 153 -10.65 -9.78 10.00
C THR A 153 -10.76 -8.75 11.13
N GLN A 154 -9.68 -8.04 11.41
CA GLN A 154 -9.67 -6.95 12.41
C GLN A 154 -10.30 -5.65 11.87
N ILE A 155 -10.95 -5.69 10.73
CA ILE A 155 -11.52 -4.52 10.07
C ILE A 155 -12.94 -4.26 10.59
N SER A 156 -13.09 -3.27 11.44
CA SER A 156 -14.40 -2.70 11.74
C SER A 156 -14.74 -1.66 10.65
N ARG A 157 -15.80 -1.89 9.87
CA ARG A 157 -16.12 -1.12 8.65
C ARG A 157 -16.25 0.38 8.90
N PHE A 158 -17.00 0.77 9.93
CA PHE A 158 -17.21 2.18 10.24
C PHE A 158 -15.94 2.87 10.74
N ARG A 159 -15.19 2.21 11.63
CA ARG A 159 -13.93 2.74 12.17
C ARG A 159 -12.89 2.92 11.07
N HIS A 160 -12.72 1.93 10.19
CA HIS A 160 -11.74 2.00 9.10
C HIS A 160 -12.18 2.96 7.99
N GLY A 161 -13.48 3.05 7.68
CA GLY A 161 -14.01 4.07 6.77
C GLY A 161 -13.72 5.49 7.26
N TRP A 162 -13.90 5.73 8.56
CA TRP A 162 -13.54 7.02 9.18
C TRP A 162 -12.04 7.30 9.15
N LEU A 163 -11.21 6.28 9.39
CA LEU A 163 -9.76 6.41 9.28
C LEU A 163 -9.32 6.72 7.85
N LEU A 164 -9.91 6.07 6.84
CA LEU A 164 -9.65 6.37 5.44
C LEU A 164 -10.05 7.81 5.08
N LEU A 165 -11.19 8.30 5.58
CA LEU A 165 -11.58 9.69 5.36
C LEU A 165 -10.58 10.67 5.98
N LYS A 166 -10.10 10.40 7.19
CA LYS A 166 -9.02 11.19 7.81
C LYS A 166 -7.74 11.16 6.97
N MET A 167 -7.38 9.99 6.39
CA MET A 167 -6.24 9.85 5.48
C MET A 167 -6.40 10.67 4.21
N VAL A 168 -7.61 10.70 3.63
CA VAL A 168 -7.93 11.54 2.46
C VAL A 168 -7.72 13.02 2.78
N ILE A 169 -8.27 13.49 3.90
CA ILE A 169 -8.11 14.89 4.34
C ILE A 169 -6.65 15.22 4.59
N PHE A 170 -5.92 14.32 5.26
CA PHE A 170 -4.50 14.47 5.52
C PHE A 170 -3.69 14.54 4.22
N ALA A 171 -3.90 13.59 3.30
CA ALA A 171 -3.23 13.55 2.01
C ALA A 171 -3.54 14.80 1.17
N TYR A 172 -4.80 15.24 1.13
CA TYR A 172 -5.18 16.46 0.43
C TYR A 172 -4.45 17.69 0.95
N ARG A 173 -4.42 17.88 2.27
CA ARG A 173 -3.68 19.01 2.89
C ARG A 173 -2.20 18.98 2.56
N LYS A 174 -1.58 17.81 2.61
CA LYS A 174 -0.14 17.65 2.40
C LYS A 174 0.28 17.73 0.92
N MET A 175 -0.51 17.12 0.05
CA MET A 175 -0.12 16.97 -1.37
C MET A 175 -0.66 18.08 -2.27
N LYS A 176 -1.78 18.72 -1.91
CA LYS A 176 -2.40 19.78 -2.73
C LYS A 176 -2.21 21.18 -2.16
N ILE A 177 -2.34 21.35 -0.83
CA ILE A 177 -2.27 22.69 -0.23
C ILE A 177 -0.83 23.09 0.08
N ILE A 178 -0.07 22.22 0.76
CA ILE A 178 1.29 22.57 1.21
C ILE A 178 2.31 22.45 0.08
N SER A 179 2.04 21.65 -0.95
CA SER A 179 2.93 21.52 -2.11
C SER A 179 2.80 22.69 -3.12
N CYS A 180 1.83 23.58 -2.94
CA CYS A 180 1.66 24.78 -3.79
C CYS A 180 2.37 26.04 -3.23
N ASN A 181 3.04 25.93 -2.10
CA ASN A 181 3.93 26.94 -1.52
C ASN A 181 5.38 26.44 -1.53
#